data_d7b8fb25430d08976ddd56e7c95deb0b
#
_entry.id   d7b8fb25430d08976ddd56e7c95deb0b
#
_cell.length_a   1.000
_cell.length_b   1.000
_cell.length_c   1.000
_cell.angle_alpha   90.00
_cell.angle_beta   90.00
_cell.angle_gamma   90.00
#
_symmetry.space_group_name_H-M   'P 1'
#
loop_
_entity.id
_entity.type
_entity.pdbx_description
1 polymer ?
#
loop_
_entity_poly.entity_id
_entity_poly.type
_entity_poly.pdbx_seq_one_letter_code
_entity_poly.pdbx_strand_id
1 'polypeptide(L)'
;MSNLTNPKNQSRVIVIGAGIGGLTAGALLAHRGYNVLILDQAIVPGGCASTFKRQGFTFDVGATQVAGLEPGGIHHRIFSELNIELPAATPCDPACAVFLPGESTPINVWRDSQKWQAERQKQFPGSEPFWQLLTTLFNASWEFQGRDPVLPPRNLWDLGQLIKAVRPSTFITAPFTLFTVGDALRLCGLGNDQRLRTFLDLQLKLYSQVSAEETALLYAATALSVSQLPQGLFHLQGSMQVLSDRLVESLERDGGKLLMRHTVEKIQVAHNQANAVIIKNQKTGETWTESADHIVANVTVQNLVQLLGENAPAGYKQRVEKLPPASGAYVIYLGVDKSAIPPNCPPHLQFLYDVNKPIGENNSLFVSVSHEEDGRAPLGKATIIASSFVDFIPWWETQNYEELKQKFTQDAISKLSEYFYLKPETIIHVEAATPRTFAHYTGRESGIVGGIGQRIPTFGPFGFANRTPIRNLWLVGDSTHPGEGTAGVSYSALTVVRQIQSQN
;
A
#
# COMPACT_ATOMS: atom_id res chain seq x y z
N MET A 1 -44.27 0.31 -6.04
CA MET A 1 -44.30 -0.04 -7.45
C MET A 1 -42.86 -0.11 -7.93
N SER A 2 -42.34 -1.33 -8.07
CA SER A 2 -40.96 -1.60 -8.44
C SER A 2 -40.75 -1.28 -9.92
N ASN A 3 -39.94 -0.30 -10.22
CA ASN A 3 -39.42 -0.11 -11.56
C ASN A 3 -38.45 -1.27 -11.86
N LEU A 4 -38.98 -2.30 -12.52
CA LEU A 4 -38.19 -3.29 -13.23
C LEU A 4 -37.46 -2.57 -14.36
N THR A 5 -36.23 -2.16 -14.10
CA THR A 5 -35.31 -1.68 -15.13
C THR A 5 -35.01 -2.85 -16.06
N ASN A 6 -35.30 -2.67 -17.35
CA ASN A 6 -34.90 -3.48 -18.49
C ASN A 6 -33.46 -3.98 -18.32
N PRO A 7 -33.11 -5.25 -18.59
CA PRO A 7 -31.72 -5.68 -18.61
C PRO A 7 -31.03 -5.01 -19.80
N LYS A 8 -30.53 -3.80 -19.61
CA LYS A 8 -29.52 -3.22 -20.49
C LYS A 8 -28.34 -4.19 -20.51
N ASN A 9 -27.82 -4.48 -21.68
CA ASN A 9 -26.59 -5.21 -21.90
C ASN A 9 -25.55 -4.80 -20.83
N GLN A 10 -25.40 -5.61 -19.76
CA GLN A 10 -24.50 -5.29 -18.66
C GLN A 10 -23.09 -5.40 -19.19
N SER A 11 -22.41 -4.27 -19.35
CA SER A 11 -21.03 -4.22 -19.79
C SER A 11 -20.18 -5.12 -18.88
N ARG A 12 -19.38 -5.99 -19.49
CA ARG A 12 -18.57 -7.00 -18.81
C ARG A 12 -17.21 -6.44 -18.43
N VAL A 13 -16.86 -6.57 -17.17
CA VAL A 13 -15.58 -6.12 -16.63
C VAL A 13 -14.79 -7.30 -16.06
N ILE A 14 -13.55 -7.45 -16.50
CA ILE A 14 -12.60 -8.40 -15.89
C ILE A 14 -11.60 -7.58 -15.07
N VAL A 15 -11.43 -7.96 -13.81
CA VAL A 15 -10.43 -7.39 -12.89
C VAL A 15 -9.32 -8.43 -12.70
N ILE A 16 -8.09 -8.04 -12.95
CA ILE A 16 -6.89 -8.86 -12.76
C ILE A 16 -6.26 -8.49 -11.42
N GLY A 17 -6.27 -9.42 -10.47
CA GLY A 17 -5.72 -9.25 -9.13
C GLY A 17 -6.76 -8.85 -8.08
N ALA A 18 -6.92 -9.69 -7.05
CA ALA A 18 -7.82 -9.51 -5.90
C ALA A 18 -7.12 -8.85 -4.70
N GLY A 19 -6.15 -7.95 -4.92
CA GLY A 19 -5.66 -7.03 -3.91
C GLY A 19 -6.70 -5.97 -3.60
N ILE A 20 -6.48 -5.16 -2.56
CA ILE A 20 -7.46 -4.14 -2.10
C ILE A 20 -7.95 -3.23 -3.24
N GLY A 21 -7.06 -2.78 -4.13
CA GLY A 21 -7.46 -1.94 -5.27
C GLY A 21 -8.40 -2.65 -6.24
N GLY A 22 -8.08 -3.91 -6.60
CA GLY A 22 -8.91 -4.72 -7.51
C GLY A 22 -10.26 -5.08 -6.90
N LEU A 23 -10.28 -5.48 -5.62
CA LEU A 23 -11.53 -5.77 -4.89
C LEU A 23 -12.40 -4.52 -4.77
N THR A 24 -11.81 -3.37 -4.46
CA THR A 24 -12.53 -2.09 -4.40
C THR A 24 -13.15 -1.72 -5.76
N ALA A 25 -12.36 -1.81 -6.85
CA ALA A 25 -12.86 -1.52 -8.19
C ALA A 25 -13.98 -2.49 -8.58
N GLY A 26 -13.79 -3.79 -8.33
CA GLY A 26 -14.76 -4.82 -8.66
C GLY A 26 -16.06 -4.69 -7.87
N ALA A 27 -15.99 -4.46 -6.56
CA ALA A 27 -17.16 -4.28 -5.71
C ALA A 27 -17.97 -3.04 -6.13
N LEU A 28 -17.31 -1.90 -6.35
CA LEU A 28 -17.98 -0.68 -6.81
C LEU A 28 -18.61 -0.86 -8.21
N LEU A 29 -17.93 -1.52 -9.14
CA LEU A 29 -18.50 -1.78 -10.48
C LEU A 29 -19.70 -2.74 -10.40
N ALA A 30 -19.61 -3.82 -9.61
CA ALA A 30 -20.74 -4.73 -9.42
C ALA A 30 -21.94 -4.00 -8.79
N HIS A 31 -21.70 -3.19 -7.74
CA HIS A 31 -22.74 -2.37 -7.11
C HIS A 31 -23.41 -1.40 -8.09
N ARG A 32 -22.67 -0.91 -9.08
CA ARG A 32 -23.16 -0.02 -10.16
C ARG A 32 -23.73 -0.78 -11.36
N GLY A 33 -23.94 -2.12 -11.26
CA GLY A 33 -24.66 -2.95 -12.23
C GLY A 33 -23.81 -3.50 -13.38
N TYR A 34 -22.48 -3.48 -13.29
CA TYR A 34 -21.61 -4.16 -14.26
C TYR A 34 -21.53 -5.66 -13.98
N ASN A 35 -21.32 -6.46 -15.03
CA ASN A 35 -21.02 -7.89 -14.89
C ASN A 35 -19.52 -8.07 -14.60
N VAL A 36 -19.15 -8.28 -13.34
CA VAL A 36 -17.76 -8.27 -12.87
C VAL A 36 -17.24 -9.68 -12.61
N LEU A 37 -16.05 -9.98 -13.14
CA LEU A 37 -15.26 -11.15 -12.83
C LEU A 37 -13.88 -10.71 -12.33
N ILE A 38 -13.54 -11.06 -11.09
CA ILE A 38 -12.20 -10.87 -10.53
C ILE A 38 -11.43 -12.18 -10.59
N LEU A 39 -10.17 -12.11 -11.03
CA LEU A 39 -9.26 -13.24 -11.16
C LEU A 39 -8.00 -13.00 -10.35
N ASP A 40 -7.60 -13.97 -9.53
CA ASP A 40 -6.33 -13.92 -8.79
C ASP A 40 -5.67 -15.29 -8.71
N GLN A 41 -4.35 -15.33 -8.85
CA GLN A 41 -3.57 -16.56 -8.72
C GLN A 41 -3.43 -17.04 -7.28
N ALA A 42 -3.58 -16.15 -6.28
CA ALA A 42 -3.41 -16.47 -4.86
C ALA A 42 -4.50 -17.43 -4.34
N ILE A 43 -4.27 -17.91 -3.11
CA ILE A 43 -5.20 -18.80 -2.41
C ILE A 43 -6.30 -17.98 -1.70
N VAL A 44 -5.94 -16.79 -1.20
CA VAL A 44 -6.81 -15.87 -0.45
C VAL A 44 -6.75 -14.48 -1.06
N PRO A 45 -7.85 -13.71 -1.03
CA PRO A 45 -7.85 -12.34 -1.53
C PRO A 45 -7.12 -11.39 -0.57
N GLY A 46 -6.79 -10.19 -1.05
CA GLY A 46 -6.17 -9.12 -0.26
C GLY A 46 -4.76 -8.74 -0.71
N GLY A 47 -4.06 -9.60 -1.47
CA GLY A 47 -2.68 -9.33 -1.92
C GLY A 47 -1.73 -9.12 -0.75
N CYS A 48 -0.96 -8.02 -0.74
CA CYS A 48 -0.06 -7.69 0.38
C CYS A 48 -0.79 -7.27 1.68
N ALA A 49 -2.11 -7.07 1.64
CA ALA A 49 -2.96 -6.86 2.81
C ALA A 49 -3.76 -8.12 3.18
N SER A 50 -3.37 -9.28 2.70
CA SER A 50 -3.96 -10.57 3.11
C SER A 50 -3.38 -11.07 4.43
N THR A 51 -3.92 -12.19 4.90
CA THR A 51 -3.59 -12.78 6.19
C THR A 51 -3.43 -14.28 6.04
N PHE A 52 -2.58 -14.89 6.87
CA PHE A 52 -2.48 -16.34 6.98
C PHE A 52 -2.49 -16.80 8.43
N LYS A 53 -2.81 -18.08 8.66
CA LYS A 53 -2.89 -18.67 10.01
C LYS A 53 -1.89 -19.78 10.17
N ARG A 54 -1.19 -19.82 11.32
CA ARG A 54 -0.26 -20.88 11.72
C ARG A 54 -0.36 -21.15 13.21
N GLN A 55 -0.54 -22.39 13.62
CA GLN A 55 -0.54 -22.81 15.03
C GLN A 55 -1.44 -21.96 15.95
N GLY A 56 -2.59 -21.53 15.45
CA GLY A 56 -3.53 -20.67 16.19
C GLY A 56 -3.23 -19.15 16.14
N PHE A 57 -2.10 -18.76 15.57
CA PHE A 57 -1.77 -17.36 15.33
C PHE A 57 -2.29 -16.91 13.96
N THR A 58 -2.65 -15.64 13.87
CA THR A 58 -3.08 -14.95 12.65
C THR A 58 -2.07 -13.86 12.34
N PHE A 59 -1.45 -13.90 11.15
CA PHE A 59 -0.42 -12.97 10.73
C PHE A 59 -0.87 -12.18 9.49
N ASP A 60 -0.77 -10.87 9.56
CA ASP A 60 -0.91 -10.02 8.40
C ASP A 60 0.35 -10.13 7.53
N VAL A 61 0.18 -10.29 6.22
CA VAL A 61 1.30 -10.61 5.29
C VAL A 61 2.30 -9.45 5.17
N GLY A 62 1.79 -8.21 5.14
CA GLY A 62 2.63 -7.02 4.96
C GLY A 62 2.04 -5.78 5.62
N ALA A 63 0.89 -5.30 5.15
CA ALA A 63 0.23 -4.16 5.75
C ALA A 63 -0.37 -4.52 7.13
N THR A 64 -0.19 -3.63 8.12
CA THR A 64 -0.69 -3.82 9.50
C THR A 64 -1.46 -2.61 10.03
N GLN A 65 -1.44 -1.50 9.29
CA GLN A 65 -2.16 -0.26 9.60
C GLN A 65 -3.01 0.17 8.42
N VAL A 66 -4.14 0.82 8.72
CA VAL A 66 -5.09 1.33 7.72
C VAL A 66 -5.35 2.81 7.96
N ALA A 67 -5.29 3.61 6.90
CA ALA A 67 -5.78 4.99 6.85
C ALA A 67 -7.14 5.06 6.15
N GLY A 68 -7.87 6.15 6.30
CA GLY A 68 -9.09 6.41 5.53
C GLY A 68 -10.36 5.78 6.10
N LEU A 69 -10.35 5.35 7.37
CA LEU A 69 -11.53 4.87 8.11
C LEU A 69 -12.30 5.99 8.81
N GLU A 70 -11.68 7.16 8.97
CA GLU A 70 -12.31 8.33 9.56
C GLU A 70 -13.50 8.84 8.72
N PRO A 71 -14.45 9.59 9.30
CA PRO A 71 -15.57 10.17 8.57
C PRO A 71 -15.10 10.99 7.35
N GLY A 72 -15.57 10.62 6.17
CA GLY A 72 -15.13 11.22 4.89
C GLY A 72 -13.84 10.66 4.32
N GLY A 73 -13.11 9.80 5.04
CA GLY A 73 -11.96 9.06 4.53
C GLY A 73 -12.34 8.11 3.39
N ILE A 74 -11.37 7.67 2.61
CA ILE A 74 -11.65 6.91 1.38
C ILE A 74 -12.38 5.58 1.65
N HIS A 75 -11.96 4.82 2.67
CA HIS A 75 -12.64 3.58 3.01
C HIS A 75 -14.05 3.85 3.56
N HIS A 76 -14.21 4.88 4.40
CA HIS A 76 -15.54 5.29 4.89
C HIS A 76 -16.48 5.62 3.72
N ARG A 77 -16.01 6.37 2.71
CA ARG A 77 -16.80 6.72 1.51
C ARG A 77 -17.18 5.49 0.70
N ILE A 78 -16.21 4.59 0.43
CA ILE A 78 -16.44 3.38 -0.37
C ILE A 78 -17.40 2.43 0.35
N PHE A 79 -17.20 2.18 1.64
CA PHE A 79 -18.04 1.28 2.42
C PHE A 79 -19.47 1.82 2.58
N SER A 80 -19.61 3.15 2.73
CA SER A 80 -20.92 3.80 2.74
C SER A 80 -21.64 3.67 1.41
N GLU A 81 -20.94 3.85 0.27
CA GLU A 81 -21.52 3.65 -1.06
C GLU A 81 -21.96 2.20 -1.28
N LEU A 82 -21.13 1.24 -0.86
CA LEU A 82 -21.42 -0.19 -0.97
C LEU A 82 -22.48 -0.69 0.02
N ASN A 83 -22.95 0.14 0.96
CA ASN A 83 -23.85 -0.24 2.04
C ASN A 83 -23.33 -1.43 2.87
N ILE A 84 -22.06 -1.40 3.24
CA ILE A 84 -21.40 -2.35 4.12
C ILE A 84 -20.78 -1.63 5.31
N GLU A 85 -20.69 -2.34 6.45
CA GLU A 85 -20.10 -1.78 7.66
C GLU A 85 -18.57 -1.68 7.55
N LEU A 86 -18.01 -0.59 8.08
CA LEU A 86 -16.57 -0.48 8.27
C LEU A 86 -16.07 -1.58 9.21
N PRO A 87 -14.86 -2.12 8.98
CA PRO A 87 -14.24 -3.02 9.93
C PRO A 87 -14.07 -2.35 11.30
N ALA A 88 -14.28 -3.11 12.37
CA ALA A 88 -13.92 -2.66 13.71
C ALA A 88 -12.41 -2.39 13.79
N ALA A 89 -12.05 -1.24 14.33
CA ALA A 89 -10.67 -0.79 14.36
C ALA A 89 -10.35 0.04 15.59
N THR A 90 -9.11 -0.07 16.07
CA THR A 90 -8.59 0.73 17.18
C THR A 90 -7.67 1.80 16.62
N PRO A 91 -7.81 3.08 17.04
CA PRO A 91 -6.87 4.12 16.67
C PRO A 91 -5.44 3.81 17.14
N CYS A 92 -4.44 4.01 16.28
CA CYS A 92 -3.03 3.91 16.67
C CYS A 92 -2.59 5.20 17.36
N ASP A 93 -2.25 5.14 18.66
CA ASP A 93 -1.72 6.29 19.42
C ASP A 93 -0.70 5.84 20.48
N PRO A 94 0.61 6.02 20.25
CA PRO A 94 1.21 6.62 19.06
C PRO A 94 0.97 5.79 17.79
N ALA A 95 0.95 6.46 16.65
CA ALA A 95 0.90 5.79 15.35
C ALA A 95 2.14 4.92 15.11
N CYS A 96 3.29 5.35 15.61
CA CYS A 96 4.54 4.60 15.63
C CYS A 96 5.47 5.14 16.71
N ALA A 97 6.21 4.24 17.38
CA ALA A 97 7.33 4.58 18.27
C ALA A 97 8.65 4.29 17.53
N VAL A 98 9.44 5.31 17.25
CA VAL A 98 10.66 5.24 16.42
C VAL A 98 11.89 5.26 17.30
N PHE A 99 12.70 4.22 17.23
CA PHE A 99 13.95 4.05 17.96
C PHE A 99 15.14 4.31 17.04
N LEU A 100 15.92 5.34 17.38
CA LEU A 100 17.18 5.65 16.68
C LEU A 100 18.36 4.99 17.42
N PRO A 101 19.46 4.67 16.70
CA PRO A 101 20.61 3.99 17.28
C PRO A 101 21.19 4.71 18.50
N GLY A 102 21.43 3.97 19.58
CA GLY A 102 21.99 4.50 20.82
C GLY A 102 21.03 5.32 21.70
N GLU A 103 19.76 5.46 21.28
CA GLU A 103 18.73 6.16 22.04
C GLU A 103 17.86 5.17 22.82
N SER A 104 17.69 5.39 24.12
CA SER A 104 16.85 4.53 24.99
C SER A 104 15.37 4.90 24.97
N THR A 105 15.04 6.10 24.51
CA THR A 105 13.66 6.61 24.45
C THR A 105 13.24 6.82 23.01
N PRO A 106 12.05 6.30 22.61
CA PRO A 106 11.59 6.47 21.25
C PRO A 106 11.10 7.89 20.95
N ILE A 107 11.08 8.24 19.68
CA ILE A 107 10.33 9.37 19.15
C ILE A 107 8.91 8.86 18.87
N ASN A 108 7.93 9.36 19.61
CA ASN A 108 6.54 8.93 19.44
C ASN A 108 5.82 9.80 18.41
N VAL A 109 5.39 9.19 17.33
CA VAL A 109 4.53 9.85 16.33
C VAL A 109 3.10 9.83 16.85
N TRP A 110 2.73 10.85 17.63
CA TRP A 110 1.44 10.94 18.27
C TRP A 110 0.30 11.24 17.28
N ARG A 111 -0.86 10.65 17.53
CA ARG A 111 -2.09 10.94 16.80
C ARG A 111 -2.62 12.35 17.11
N ASP A 112 -2.55 12.77 18.37
CA ASP A 112 -2.90 14.12 18.79
C ASP A 112 -1.86 15.13 18.28
N SER A 113 -2.32 16.16 17.57
CA SER A 113 -1.45 17.13 16.91
C SER A 113 -0.66 18.01 17.89
N GLN A 114 -1.20 18.30 19.08
CA GLN A 114 -0.49 19.09 20.10
C GLN A 114 0.59 18.25 20.78
N LYS A 115 0.30 16.98 21.11
CA LYS A 115 1.32 16.05 21.63
C LYS A 115 2.43 15.85 20.60
N TRP A 116 2.09 15.70 19.32
CA TRP A 116 3.07 15.56 18.25
C TRP A 116 3.92 16.83 18.08
N GLN A 117 3.32 18.01 18.19
CA GLN A 117 4.08 19.26 18.17
C GLN A 117 5.06 19.35 19.33
N ALA A 118 4.62 19.02 20.54
CA ALA A 118 5.50 19.00 21.71
C ALA A 118 6.66 17.99 21.57
N GLU A 119 6.36 16.80 21.02
CA GLU A 119 7.38 15.77 20.75
C GLU A 119 8.42 16.28 19.73
N ARG A 120 7.97 16.89 18.62
CA ARG A 120 8.88 17.46 17.60
C ARG A 120 9.77 18.56 18.16
N GLN A 121 9.22 19.47 18.97
CA GLN A 121 9.99 20.54 19.60
C GLN A 121 11.07 20.00 20.53
N LYS A 122 10.76 18.93 21.27
CA LYS A 122 11.69 18.23 22.14
C LYS A 122 12.78 17.50 21.35
N GLN A 123 12.37 16.75 20.32
CA GLN A 123 13.25 15.82 19.59
C GLN A 123 14.07 16.52 18.50
N PHE A 124 13.53 17.57 17.88
CA PHE A 124 14.11 18.28 16.73
C PHE A 124 14.00 19.80 16.94
N PRO A 125 14.75 20.38 17.88
CA PRO A 125 14.69 21.83 18.14
C PRO A 125 15.00 22.63 16.88
N GLY A 126 14.19 23.66 16.59
CA GLY A 126 14.35 24.51 15.38
C GLY A 126 13.72 23.97 14.11
N SER A 127 13.15 22.76 14.11
CA SER A 127 12.54 22.14 12.92
C SER A 127 11.11 22.60 12.61
N GLU A 128 10.50 23.42 13.44
CA GLU A 128 9.10 23.83 13.32
C GLU A 128 8.73 24.47 11.96
N PRO A 129 9.59 25.29 11.31
CA PRO A 129 9.28 25.84 9.97
C PRO A 129 9.05 24.75 8.91
N PHE A 130 9.80 23.65 8.96
CA PHE A 130 9.61 22.50 8.07
C PHE A 130 8.26 21.81 8.32
N TRP A 131 7.89 21.58 9.58
CA TRP A 131 6.62 20.93 9.91
C TRP A 131 5.41 21.81 9.59
N GLN A 132 5.54 23.13 9.74
CA GLN A 132 4.51 24.08 9.31
C GLN A 132 4.31 24.09 7.79
N LEU A 133 5.41 24.01 7.04
CA LEU A 133 5.35 23.84 5.58
C LEU A 133 4.62 22.54 5.21
N LEU A 134 5.00 21.41 5.83
CA LEU A 134 4.33 20.12 5.57
C LEU A 134 2.84 20.18 5.90
N THR A 135 2.46 20.76 7.03
CA THR A 135 1.05 20.91 7.43
C THR A 135 0.27 21.76 6.42
N THR A 136 0.85 22.86 5.95
CA THR A 136 0.23 23.74 4.94
C THR A 136 0.02 22.98 3.63
N LEU A 137 1.03 22.26 3.16
CA LEU A 137 0.96 21.45 1.94
C LEU A 137 -0.01 20.28 2.08
N PHE A 138 -0.02 19.63 3.25
CA PHE A 138 -0.97 18.57 3.57
C PHE A 138 -2.41 19.06 3.46
N ASN A 139 -2.76 20.14 4.14
CA ASN A 139 -4.13 20.67 4.13
C ASN A 139 -4.60 21.00 2.72
N ALA A 140 -3.77 21.70 1.93
CA ALA A 140 -4.10 22.04 0.56
C ALA A 140 -4.23 20.81 -0.35
N SER A 141 -3.34 19.81 -0.18
CA SER A 141 -3.37 18.55 -0.94
C SER A 141 -4.56 17.68 -0.53
N TRP A 142 -4.88 17.63 0.76
CA TRP A 142 -6.01 16.83 1.27
C TRP A 142 -7.35 17.38 0.80
N GLU A 143 -7.55 18.69 0.87
CA GLU A 143 -8.71 19.33 0.28
C GLU A 143 -8.84 19.10 -1.22
N PHE A 144 -7.74 19.16 -1.94
CA PHE A 144 -7.71 18.89 -3.38
C PHE A 144 -8.09 17.43 -3.65
N GLN A 145 -7.52 16.46 -2.93
CA GLN A 145 -7.84 15.03 -3.05
C GLN A 145 -9.30 14.72 -2.70
N GLY A 146 -9.86 15.40 -1.70
CA GLY A 146 -11.27 15.25 -1.32
C GLY A 146 -12.26 15.65 -2.41
N ARG A 147 -11.81 16.36 -3.45
CA ARG A 147 -12.61 16.72 -4.65
C ARG A 147 -12.41 15.77 -5.83
N ASP A 148 -11.79 14.64 -5.60
CA ASP A 148 -11.59 13.54 -6.57
C ASP A 148 -10.93 13.98 -7.90
N PRO A 149 -9.75 14.64 -7.89
CA PRO A 149 -9.01 14.94 -9.11
C PRO A 149 -8.62 13.66 -9.83
N VAL A 150 -8.40 13.75 -11.14
CA VAL A 150 -7.81 12.67 -11.93
C VAL A 150 -6.39 13.08 -12.34
N LEU A 151 -5.40 12.32 -11.88
CA LEU A 151 -3.98 12.57 -12.13
C LEU A 151 -3.25 11.30 -12.60
N PRO A 152 -2.41 11.44 -13.64
CA PRO A 152 -2.38 12.51 -14.63
C PRO A 152 -3.59 12.43 -15.57
N PRO A 153 -4.15 13.55 -16.05
CA PRO A 153 -5.25 13.53 -17.01
C PRO A 153 -4.79 13.02 -18.38
N ARG A 154 -5.63 12.21 -19.04
CA ARG A 154 -5.32 11.63 -20.35
C ARG A 154 -6.35 11.97 -21.43
N ASN A 155 -7.48 12.53 -21.04
CA ASN A 155 -8.51 13.00 -21.97
C ASN A 155 -9.24 14.24 -21.42
N LEU A 156 -10.21 14.77 -22.15
CA LEU A 156 -10.96 15.97 -21.75
C LEU A 156 -11.79 15.77 -20.49
N TRP A 157 -12.34 14.57 -20.28
CA TRP A 157 -13.08 14.29 -19.04
C TRP A 157 -12.17 14.31 -17.83
N ASP A 158 -11.01 13.63 -17.90
CA ASP A 158 -10.00 13.61 -16.85
C ASP A 158 -9.54 15.04 -16.51
N LEU A 159 -9.27 15.87 -17.55
CA LEU A 159 -8.90 17.26 -17.40
C LEU A 159 -10.04 18.07 -16.75
N GLY A 160 -11.27 17.79 -17.12
CA GLY A 160 -12.46 18.41 -16.50
C GLY A 160 -12.57 18.11 -15.01
N GLN A 161 -12.26 16.85 -14.56
CA GLN A 161 -12.24 16.49 -13.14
C GLN A 161 -11.10 17.23 -12.40
N LEU A 162 -9.93 17.32 -13.03
CA LEU A 162 -8.81 18.08 -12.47
C LEU A 162 -9.17 19.56 -12.28
N ILE A 163 -9.72 20.21 -13.30
CA ILE A 163 -10.13 21.62 -13.22
C ILE A 163 -11.20 21.83 -12.14
N LYS A 164 -12.18 20.93 -12.04
CA LYS A 164 -13.21 20.98 -10.99
C LYS A 164 -12.64 20.84 -9.58
N ALA A 165 -11.54 20.14 -9.42
CA ALA A 165 -10.90 19.93 -8.12
C ALA A 165 -10.03 21.12 -7.69
N VAL A 166 -9.49 21.90 -8.62
CA VAL A 166 -8.62 23.04 -8.31
C VAL A 166 -9.39 24.15 -7.59
N ARG A 167 -8.78 24.75 -6.59
CA ARG A 167 -9.24 25.91 -5.82
C ARG A 167 -8.06 26.87 -5.61
N PRO A 168 -8.27 28.13 -5.20
CA PRO A 168 -7.16 29.03 -4.86
C PRO A 168 -6.16 28.42 -3.88
N SER A 169 -6.62 27.67 -2.89
CA SER A 169 -5.74 26.93 -1.93
C SER A 169 -4.83 25.90 -2.62
N THR A 170 -5.27 25.31 -3.73
CA THR A 170 -4.46 24.32 -4.48
C THR A 170 -3.21 24.97 -5.09
N PHE A 171 -3.25 26.26 -5.45
CA PHE A 171 -2.08 26.94 -6.03
C PHE A 171 -0.90 27.07 -5.05
N ILE A 172 -1.14 26.97 -3.75
CA ILE A 172 -0.07 26.91 -2.74
C ILE A 172 0.87 25.72 -2.98
N THR A 173 0.35 24.61 -3.50
CA THR A 173 1.13 23.40 -3.77
C THR A 173 1.93 23.47 -5.07
N ALA A 174 1.57 24.34 -6.00
CA ALA A 174 2.16 24.39 -7.35
C ALA A 174 3.70 24.63 -7.35
N PRO A 175 4.26 25.56 -6.58
CA PRO A 175 5.73 25.75 -6.53
C PRO A 175 6.47 24.51 -6.02
N PHE A 176 5.82 23.69 -5.18
CA PHE A 176 6.41 22.53 -4.52
C PHE A 176 6.24 21.22 -5.28
N THR A 177 5.61 21.24 -6.45
CA THR A 177 5.37 20.03 -7.26
C THR A 177 6.68 19.38 -7.73
N LEU A 178 7.75 20.17 -7.88
CA LEU A 178 9.08 19.72 -8.30
C LEU A 178 10.09 19.68 -7.14
N PHE A 179 9.64 19.76 -5.91
CA PHE A 179 10.48 19.70 -4.73
C PHE A 179 10.51 18.30 -4.13
N THR A 180 11.65 17.93 -3.59
CA THR A 180 11.81 16.77 -2.71
C THR A 180 11.73 17.20 -1.23
N VAL A 181 11.67 16.23 -0.34
CA VAL A 181 11.79 16.50 1.11
C VAL A 181 13.15 17.09 1.44
N GLY A 182 14.23 16.61 0.78
CA GLY A 182 15.58 17.17 0.91
C GLY A 182 15.66 18.64 0.52
N ASP A 183 14.94 19.05 -0.54
CA ASP A 183 14.84 20.47 -0.95
C ASP A 183 14.13 21.30 0.13
N ALA A 184 13.05 20.78 0.70
CA ALA A 184 12.32 21.45 1.78
C ALA A 184 13.17 21.61 3.06
N LEU A 185 13.95 20.59 3.42
CA LEU A 185 14.89 20.68 4.54
C LEU A 185 15.93 21.78 4.29
N ARG A 186 16.52 21.84 3.09
CA ARG A 186 17.46 22.90 2.71
C ARG A 186 16.81 24.29 2.76
N LEU A 187 15.58 24.40 2.23
CA LEU A 187 14.81 25.66 2.25
C LEU A 187 14.56 26.16 3.67
N CYS A 188 14.35 25.26 4.62
CA CYS A 188 14.13 25.58 6.04
C CYS A 188 15.43 25.70 6.85
N GLY A 189 16.60 25.64 6.23
CA GLY A 189 17.90 25.70 6.93
C GLY A 189 18.29 24.45 7.71
N LEU A 190 17.60 23.32 7.44
CA LEU A 190 17.74 22.04 8.18
C LEU A 190 18.53 20.99 7.38
N GLY A 191 19.16 21.37 6.27
CA GLY A 191 19.87 20.44 5.41
C GLY A 191 20.99 19.64 6.08
N ASN A 192 21.56 20.18 7.18
CA ASN A 192 22.65 19.57 7.95
C ASN A 192 22.16 18.90 9.26
N ASP A 193 20.87 18.92 9.56
CA ASP A 193 20.32 18.23 10.74
C ASP A 193 20.26 16.71 10.48
N GLN A 194 21.34 16.01 10.82
CA GLN A 194 21.46 14.57 10.57
C GLN A 194 20.41 13.74 11.33
N ARG A 195 20.08 14.17 12.57
CA ARG A 195 19.11 13.42 13.37
C ARG A 195 17.69 13.51 12.82
N LEU A 196 17.24 14.71 12.44
CA LEU A 196 15.96 14.91 11.76
C LEU A 196 15.94 14.17 10.44
N ARG A 197 17.04 14.24 9.66
CA ARG A 197 17.16 13.55 8.37
C ARG A 197 17.05 12.04 8.54
N THR A 198 17.76 11.44 9.49
CA THR A 198 17.69 10.00 9.78
C THR A 198 16.28 9.57 10.16
N PHE A 199 15.60 10.34 11.01
CA PHE A 199 14.20 10.08 11.34
C PHE A 199 13.29 10.13 10.11
N LEU A 200 13.41 11.17 9.28
CA LEU A 200 12.60 11.32 8.08
C LEU A 200 12.90 10.23 7.05
N ASP A 201 14.16 9.91 6.81
CA ASP A 201 14.54 8.85 5.87
C ASP A 201 13.98 7.49 6.30
N LEU A 202 13.97 7.21 7.62
CA LEU A 202 13.41 6.00 8.17
C LEU A 202 11.88 5.93 7.96
N GLN A 203 11.15 7.03 8.22
CA GLN A 203 9.71 7.11 7.98
C GLN A 203 9.38 7.06 6.47
N LEU A 204 10.13 7.79 5.64
CA LEU A 204 9.92 7.82 4.21
C LEU A 204 10.25 6.48 3.54
N LYS A 205 11.26 5.75 4.03
CA LYS A 205 11.51 4.39 3.54
C LYS A 205 10.29 3.50 3.72
N LEU A 206 9.53 3.66 4.80
CA LEU A 206 8.29 2.93 5.04
C LEU A 206 7.14 3.37 4.12
N TYR A 207 6.99 4.68 3.90
CA TYR A 207 5.82 5.24 3.20
C TYR A 207 6.03 5.53 1.72
N SER A 208 7.28 5.82 1.28
CA SER A 208 7.60 6.18 -0.11
C SER A 208 8.61 5.26 -0.77
N GLN A 209 9.25 4.37 0.02
CA GLN A 209 10.32 3.44 -0.35
C GLN A 209 11.66 4.09 -0.71
N VAL A 210 11.74 5.41 -0.66
CA VAL A 210 12.93 6.18 -1.03
C VAL A 210 13.28 7.19 0.06
N SER A 211 14.48 7.75 -0.02
CA SER A 211 15.01 8.73 0.94
C SER A 211 14.32 10.10 0.81
N ALA A 212 14.60 11.00 1.76
CA ALA A 212 14.15 12.39 1.71
C ALA A 212 14.66 13.13 0.45
N GLU A 213 15.83 12.77 -0.08
CA GLU A 213 16.38 13.36 -1.31
C GLU A 213 15.59 12.99 -2.56
N GLU A 214 14.88 11.88 -2.55
CA GLU A 214 14.16 11.38 -3.71
C GLU A 214 12.65 11.54 -3.58
N THR A 215 12.11 11.55 -2.34
CA THR A 215 10.66 11.58 -2.11
C THR A 215 10.06 12.91 -2.52
N ALA A 216 9.04 12.86 -3.38
CA ALA A 216 8.25 14.04 -3.77
C ALA A 216 7.61 14.70 -2.54
N LEU A 217 7.84 16.01 -2.36
CA LEU A 217 7.44 16.73 -1.16
C LEU A 217 5.92 16.68 -0.91
N LEU A 218 5.10 16.79 -1.96
CA LEU A 218 3.64 16.75 -1.82
C LEU A 218 3.13 15.36 -1.39
N TYR A 219 3.82 14.29 -1.81
CA TYR A 219 3.54 12.95 -1.29
C TYR A 219 3.92 12.86 0.19
N ALA A 220 5.13 13.27 0.54
CA ALA A 220 5.62 13.23 1.91
C ALA A 220 4.77 14.06 2.86
N ALA A 221 4.29 15.23 2.43
CA ALA A 221 3.37 16.06 3.23
C ALA A 221 2.12 15.26 3.63
N THR A 222 1.55 14.46 2.73
CA THR A 222 0.43 13.59 3.03
C THR A 222 0.83 12.40 3.90
N ALA A 223 1.87 11.67 3.51
CA ALA A 223 2.29 10.43 4.18
C ALA A 223 2.75 10.66 5.62
N LEU A 224 3.47 11.75 5.90
CA LEU A 224 3.94 12.09 7.24
C LEU A 224 2.88 12.76 8.13
N SER A 225 1.78 13.26 7.55
CA SER A 225 0.74 13.97 8.30
C SER A 225 -0.54 13.16 8.50
N VAL A 226 -0.77 12.12 7.68
CA VAL A 226 -2.01 11.32 7.74
C VAL A 226 -2.20 10.58 9.06
N SER A 227 -1.14 10.39 9.83
CA SER A 227 -1.18 9.75 11.15
C SER A 227 -1.82 10.62 12.23
N GLN A 228 -1.96 11.95 12.03
CA GLN A 228 -2.55 12.89 12.97
C GLN A 228 -4.06 13.06 12.74
N LEU A 229 -4.75 13.52 13.80
CA LEU A 229 -6.17 13.90 13.71
C LEU A 229 -6.38 15.08 12.74
N PRO A 230 -7.53 15.14 12.04
CA PRO A 230 -8.72 14.26 12.15
C PRO A 230 -8.60 12.92 11.42
N GLN A 231 -7.56 12.68 10.60
CA GLN A 231 -7.34 11.42 9.89
C GLN A 231 -6.92 10.32 10.88
N GLY A 232 -5.69 9.92 10.83
CA GLY A 232 -5.08 8.93 11.71
C GLY A 232 -4.98 7.55 11.08
N LEU A 233 -4.11 6.76 11.71
CA LEU A 233 -3.94 5.35 11.38
C LEU A 233 -4.71 4.47 12.35
N PHE A 234 -5.15 3.32 11.87
CA PHE A 234 -5.98 2.39 12.63
C PHE A 234 -5.41 0.98 12.52
N HIS A 235 -5.56 0.23 13.60
CA HIS A 235 -5.31 -1.21 13.68
C HIS A 235 -6.64 -1.94 13.62
N LEU A 236 -6.81 -2.84 12.64
CA LEU A 236 -8.05 -3.59 12.46
C LEU A 236 -8.17 -4.70 13.50
N GLN A 237 -9.35 -4.91 14.04
CA GLN A 237 -9.66 -6.10 14.83
C GLN A 237 -9.72 -7.33 13.93
N GLY A 238 -9.20 -8.44 14.42
CA GLY A 238 -9.11 -9.70 13.69
C GLY A 238 -7.87 -9.77 12.80
N SER A 239 -7.79 -8.98 11.76
CA SER A 239 -6.63 -8.89 10.85
C SER A 239 -6.93 -7.93 9.68
N MET A 240 -5.93 -7.71 8.82
CA MET A 240 -6.11 -6.96 7.57
C MET A 240 -7.08 -7.66 6.60
N GLN A 241 -7.25 -8.98 6.72
CA GLN A 241 -8.16 -9.77 5.88
C GLN A 241 -9.61 -9.28 5.94
N VAL A 242 -10.05 -8.74 7.08
CA VAL A 242 -11.43 -8.24 7.26
C VAL A 242 -11.78 -7.18 6.21
N LEU A 243 -10.84 -6.34 5.80
CA LEU A 243 -11.06 -5.33 4.76
C LEU A 243 -11.38 -5.98 3.41
N SER A 244 -10.62 -7.02 3.05
CA SER A 244 -10.83 -7.79 1.81
C SER A 244 -12.13 -8.57 1.85
N ASP A 245 -12.43 -9.23 2.96
CA ASP A 245 -13.62 -10.07 3.13
C ASP A 245 -14.91 -9.25 2.94
N ARG A 246 -14.98 -8.05 3.52
CA ARG A 246 -16.11 -7.13 3.34
C ARG A 246 -16.29 -6.69 1.89
N LEU A 247 -15.20 -6.44 1.17
CA LEU A 247 -15.28 -6.09 -0.25
C LEU A 247 -15.73 -7.27 -1.11
N VAL A 248 -15.30 -8.51 -0.78
CA VAL A 248 -15.75 -9.74 -1.45
C VAL A 248 -17.24 -9.98 -1.18
N GLU A 249 -17.69 -9.87 0.08
CA GLU A 249 -19.12 -9.99 0.44
C GLU A 249 -19.98 -9.02 -0.39
N SER A 250 -19.54 -7.76 -0.53
CA SER A 250 -20.26 -6.78 -1.34
C SER A 250 -20.26 -7.13 -2.83
N LEU A 251 -19.09 -7.54 -3.37
CA LEU A 251 -18.97 -7.97 -4.77
C LEU A 251 -19.97 -9.09 -5.10
N GLU A 252 -20.00 -10.15 -4.27
CA GLU A 252 -20.82 -11.33 -4.49
C GLU A 252 -22.31 -11.04 -4.28
N ARG A 253 -22.66 -10.23 -3.27
CA ARG A 253 -24.02 -9.75 -3.03
C ARG A 253 -24.60 -9.04 -4.26
N ASP A 254 -23.76 -8.24 -4.93
CA ASP A 254 -24.17 -7.44 -6.08
C ASP A 254 -23.95 -8.20 -7.43
N GLY A 255 -23.74 -9.54 -7.37
CA GLY A 255 -23.70 -10.45 -8.52
C GLY A 255 -22.35 -10.58 -9.21
N GLY A 256 -21.29 -9.95 -8.70
CA GLY A 256 -19.93 -10.15 -9.18
C GLY A 256 -19.37 -11.53 -8.78
N LYS A 257 -18.28 -11.95 -9.41
CA LYS A 257 -17.64 -13.24 -9.16
C LYS A 257 -16.15 -13.06 -8.86
N LEU A 258 -15.64 -13.81 -7.88
CA LEU A 258 -14.22 -13.91 -7.57
C LEU A 258 -13.73 -15.34 -7.82
N LEU A 259 -12.70 -15.50 -8.65
CA LEU A 259 -12.03 -16.77 -8.89
C LEU A 259 -10.59 -16.71 -8.41
N MET A 260 -10.33 -17.31 -7.25
CA MET A 260 -8.98 -17.51 -6.71
C MET A 260 -8.31 -18.71 -7.38
N ARG A 261 -6.97 -18.74 -7.39
CA ARG A 261 -6.13 -19.75 -8.08
C ARG A 261 -6.33 -19.74 -9.60
N HIS A 262 -6.63 -18.58 -10.16
CA HIS A 262 -6.75 -18.35 -11.58
C HIS A 262 -5.79 -17.26 -12.02
N THR A 263 -4.76 -17.64 -12.77
CA THR A 263 -3.75 -16.71 -13.29
C THR A 263 -4.19 -16.16 -14.63
N VAL A 264 -4.16 -14.85 -14.80
CA VAL A 264 -4.20 -14.23 -16.13
C VAL A 264 -2.80 -14.28 -16.71
N GLU A 265 -2.62 -15.01 -17.82
CA GLU A 265 -1.32 -15.17 -18.48
C GLU A 265 -1.08 -14.10 -19.56
N LYS A 266 -2.13 -13.56 -20.16
CA LYS A 266 -2.02 -12.57 -21.24
C LYS A 266 -3.28 -11.71 -21.36
N ILE A 267 -3.10 -10.43 -21.70
CA ILE A 267 -4.16 -9.53 -22.15
C ILE A 267 -4.16 -9.50 -23.67
N GLN A 268 -5.30 -9.84 -24.29
CA GLN A 268 -5.46 -9.76 -25.74
C GLN A 268 -5.84 -8.35 -26.16
N VAL A 269 -5.15 -7.85 -27.19
CA VAL A 269 -5.34 -6.51 -27.73
C VAL A 269 -5.56 -6.61 -29.24
N ALA A 270 -6.64 -5.99 -29.71
CA ALA A 270 -6.92 -5.85 -31.15
C ALA A 270 -7.26 -4.37 -31.44
N HIS A 271 -6.72 -3.82 -32.51
CA HIS A 271 -6.93 -2.43 -32.93
C HIS A 271 -6.69 -1.40 -31.80
N ASN A 272 -5.63 -1.59 -31.01
CA ASN A 272 -5.28 -0.78 -29.84
C ASN A 272 -6.36 -0.76 -28.75
N GLN A 273 -7.10 -1.86 -28.61
CA GLN A 273 -8.14 -2.05 -27.60
C GLN A 273 -7.99 -3.41 -26.92
N ALA A 274 -7.98 -3.44 -25.61
CA ALA A 274 -8.05 -4.68 -24.83
C ALA A 274 -9.47 -5.23 -24.87
N ASN A 275 -9.63 -6.52 -25.17
CA ASN A 275 -10.92 -7.15 -25.41
C ASN A 275 -11.09 -8.53 -24.77
N ALA A 276 -10.01 -9.16 -24.30
CA ALA A 276 -10.06 -10.47 -23.66
C ALA A 276 -8.80 -10.71 -22.80
N VAL A 277 -8.88 -11.72 -21.95
CA VAL A 277 -7.74 -12.25 -21.19
C VAL A 277 -7.61 -13.76 -21.39
N ILE A 278 -6.38 -14.27 -21.34
CA ILE A 278 -6.11 -15.71 -21.30
C ILE A 278 -5.92 -16.08 -19.84
N ILE A 279 -6.73 -17.03 -19.38
CA ILE A 279 -6.81 -17.45 -17.97
C ILE A 279 -6.33 -18.90 -17.87
N LYS A 280 -5.56 -19.19 -16.82
CA LYS A 280 -5.15 -20.54 -16.44
C LYS A 280 -5.61 -20.88 -15.04
N ASN A 281 -6.35 -21.96 -14.90
CA ASN A 281 -6.69 -22.56 -13.63
C ASN A 281 -5.47 -23.28 -13.04
N GLN A 282 -4.99 -22.84 -11.90
CA GLN A 282 -3.81 -23.37 -11.25
C GLN A 282 -3.97 -24.82 -10.72
N LYS A 283 -5.23 -25.25 -10.51
CA LYS A 283 -5.51 -26.62 -10.03
C LYS A 283 -5.60 -27.65 -11.15
N THR A 284 -6.30 -27.27 -12.23
CA THR A 284 -6.58 -28.21 -13.35
C THR A 284 -5.57 -28.07 -14.49
N GLY A 285 -4.86 -26.95 -14.56
CA GLY A 285 -4.01 -26.60 -15.69
C GLY A 285 -4.78 -26.14 -16.93
N GLU A 286 -6.10 -26.14 -16.89
CA GLU A 286 -6.97 -25.70 -17.99
C GLU A 286 -6.73 -24.23 -18.31
N THR A 287 -6.66 -23.94 -19.62
CA THR A 287 -6.49 -22.56 -20.12
C THR A 287 -7.61 -22.23 -21.07
N TRP A 288 -8.21 -21.04 -20.92
CA TRP A 288 -9.26 -20.53 -21.80
C TRP A 288 -9.16 -19.01 -22.00
N THR A 289 -9.91 -18.50 -22.95
CA THR A 289 -10.01 -17.06 -23.20
C THR A 289 -11.36 -16.53 -22.72
N GLU A 290 -11.34 -15.38 -22.05
CA GLU A 290 -12.51 -14.71 -21.52
C GLU A 290 -12.60 -13.28 -22.07
N SER A 291 -13.71 -12.93 -22.72
CA SER A 291 -13.91 -11.61 -23.34
C SER A 291 -14.43 -10.59 -22.32
N ALA A 292 -14.08 -9.34 -22.49
CA ALA A 292 -14.56 -8.23 -21.66
C ALA A 292 -14.65 -6.92 -22.44
N ASP A 293 -15.59 -6.05 -22.04
CA ASP A 293 -15.70 -4.68 -22.54
C ASP A 293 -14.64 -3.78 -21.88
N HIS A 294 -14.29 -4.05 -20.61
CA HIS A 294 -13.24 -3.37 -19.88
C HIS A 294 -12.36 -4.37 -19.11
N ILE A 295 -11.07 -4.11 -19.08
CA ILE A 295 -10.10 -4.86 -18.28
C ILE A 295 -9.46 -3.91 -17.29
N VAL A 296 -9.58 -4.23 -15.99
CA VAL A 296 -8.98 -3.49 -14.88
C VAL A 296 -7.81 -4.31 -14.34
N ALA A 297 -6.60 -3.83 -14.55
CA ALA A 297 -5.38 -4.49 -14.08
C ALA A 297 -4.94 -3.90 -12.72
N ASN A 298 -5.16 -4.66 -11.65
CA ASN A 298 -4.64 -4.37 -10.31
C ASN A 298 -3.31 -5.10 -10.12
N VAL A 299 -2.34 -4.73 -10.92
CA VAL A 299 -0.98 -5.30 -10.97
C VAL A 299 0.05 -4.17 -11.01
N THR A 300 1.34 -4.50 -10.83
CA THR A 300 2.40 -3.51 -11.03
C THR A 300 2.50 -3.09 -12.50
N VAL A 301 3.09 -1.93 -12.78
CA VAL A 301 3.31 -1.50 -14.19
C VAL A 301 4.23 -2.46 -14.94
N GLN A 302 5.17 -3.13 -14.24
CA GLN A 302 6.03 -4.16 -14.77
C GLN A 302 5.22 -5.38 -15.22
N ASN A 303 4.38 -5.90 -14.32
CA ASN A 303 3.47 -7.02 -14.66
C ASN A 303 2.49 -6.66 -15.78
N LEU A 304 2.01 -5.41 -15.84
CA LEU A 304 1.14 -4.98 -16.94
C LEU A 304 1.86 -5.07 -18.28
N VAL A 305 3.13 -4.63 -18.35
CA VAL A 305 3.93 -4.76 -19.58
C VAL A 305 4.14 -6.23 -19.95
N GLN A 306 4.38 -7.11 -18.99
CA GLN A 306 4.50 -8.55 -19.22
C GLN A 306 3.19 -9.16 -19.76
N LEU A 307 2.04 -8.84 -19.17
CA LEU A 307 0.73 -9.32 -19.60
C LEU A 307 0.37 -8.86 -21.03
N LEU A 308 0.83 -7.69 -21.43
CA LEU A 308 0.66 -7.15 -22.77
C LEU A 308 1.64 -7.77 -23.78
N GLY A 309 2.82 -8.19 -23.35
CA GLY A 309 3.86 -8.74 -24.23
C GLY A 309 4.21 -7.79 -25.38
N GLU A 310 4.09 -8.29 -26.62
CA GLU A 310 4.39 -7.51 -27.83
C GLU A 310 3.40 -6.35 -28.06
N ASN A 311 2.20 -6.42 -27.48
CA ASN A 311 1.19 -5.37 -27.58
C ASN A 311 1.46 -4.17 -26.65
N ALA A 312 2.47 -4.24 -25.79
CA ALA A 312 2.84 -3.11 -24.94
C ALA A 312 3.36 -1.95 -25.79
N PRO A 313 2.76 -0.73 -25.69
CA PRO A 313 3.22 0.41 -26.46
C PRO A 313 4.69 0.73 -26.14
N ALA A 314 5.53 0.91 -27.17
CA ALA A 314 6.97 1.04 -27.01
C ALA A 314 7.39 2.12 -26.00
N GLY A 315 6.77 3.31 -26.05
CA GLY A 315 7.06 4.39 -25.10
C GLY A 315 6.63 4.08 -23.67
N TYR A 316 5.55 3.30 -23.47
CA TYR A 316 5.11 2.86 -22.16
C TYR A 316 6.09 1.83 -21.59
N LYS A 317 6.46 0.82 -22.40
CA LYS A 317 7.46 -0.19 -22.05
C LYS A 317 8.80 0.45 -21.68
N GLN A 318 9.32 1.36 -22.53
CA GLN A 318 10.58 2.06 -22.25
C GLN A 318 10.52 2.87 -20.94
N ARG A 319 9.38 3.49 -20.64
CA ARG A 319 9.18 4.22 -19.38
C ARG A 319 9.26 3.29 -18.17
N VAL A 320 8.66 2.10 -18.25
CA VAL A 320 8.69 1.09 -17.19
C VAL A 320 10.10 0.53 -17.00
N GLU A 321 10.82 0.23 -18.08
CA GLU A 321 12.21 -0.26 -18.07
C GLU A 321 13.20 0.75 -17.46
N LYS A 322 12.90 2.04 -17.55
CA LYS A 322 13.72 3.12 -16.96
C LYS A 322 13.40 3.41 -15.49
N LEU A 323 12.44 2.75 -14.89
CA LEU A 323 12.15 2.93 -13.47
C LEU A 323 13.35 2.47 -12.65
N PRO A 324 13.71 3.21 -11.59
CA PRO A 324 14.67 2.72 -10.61
C PRO A 324 14.17 1.40 -9.99
N PRO A 325 15.06 0.52 -9.52
CA PRO A 325 14.67 -0.70 -8.82
C PRO A 325 13.72 -0.38 -7.66
N ALA A 326 12.63 -1.14 -7.59
CA ALA A 326 11.72 -1.11 -6.45
C ALA A 326 12.28 -2.00 -5.32
N SER A 327 11.76 -1.85 -4.11
CA SER A 327 12.17 -2.68 -2.98
C SER A 327 11.42 -4.00 -2.95
N GLY A 328 12.11 -5.08 -2.60
CA GLY A 328 11.51 -6.29 -2.05
C GLY A 328 11.24 -6.13 -0.55
N ALA A 329 10.64 -7.14 0.07
CA ALA A 329 10.52 -7.19 1.51
C ALA A 329 11.03 -8.53 2.07
N TYR A 330 11.68 -8.44 3.21
CA TYR A 330 11.87 -9.53 4.14
C TYR A 330 10.93 -9.29 5.33
N VAL A 331 10.15 -10.30 5.70
CA VAL A 331 9.23 -10.22 6.84
C VAL A 331 9.40 -11.45 7.70
N ILE A 332 9.58 -11.26 9.01
CA ILE A 332 9.56 -12.33 10.00
C ILE A 332 8.26 -12.28 10.79
N TYR A 333 7.66 -13.44 10.99
CA TYR A 333 6.42 -13.66 11.74
C TYR A 333 6.74 -14.52 12.95
N LEU A 334 6.55 -13.98 14.15
CA LEU A 334 6.78 -14.66 15.41
C LEU A 334 5.46 -14.83 16.15
N GLY A 335 5.11 -16.06 16.50
CA GLY A 335 4.12 -16.37 17.53
C GLY A 335 4.86 -16.56 18.85
N VAL A 336 4.54 -15.74 19.86
CA VAL A 336 5.30 -15.72 21.11
C VAL A 336 4.41 -15.84 22.34
N ASP A 337 5.00 -16.23 23.46
CA ASP A 337 4.39 -16.04 24.77
C ASP A 337 4.27 -14.56 25.08
N LYS A 338 3.17 -14.12 25.70
CA LYS A 338 2.94 -12.71 26.04
C LYS A 338 4.05 -12.11 26.91
N SER A 339 4.72 -12.94 27.72
CA SER A 339 5.86 -12.51 28.54
C SER A 339 7.06 -12.04 27.73
N ALA A 340 7.12 -12.35 26.43
CA ALA A 340 8.13 -11.81 25.52
C ALA A 340 7.90 -10.34 25.16
N ILE A 341 6.70 -9.81 25.38
CA ILE A 341 6.35 -8.43 25.05
C ILE A 341 6.61 -7.54 26.27
N PRO A 342 7.44 -6.46 26.14
CA PRO A 342 7.65 -5.51 27.22
C PRO A 342 6.35 -4.86 27.71
N PRO A 343 6.23 -4.52 29.01
CA PRO A 343 5.09 -3.76 29.52
C PRO A 343 4.92 -2.44 28.76
N ASN A 344 3.67 -2.07 28.44
CA ASN A 344 3.32 -0.86 27.71
C ASN A 344 3.96 -0.77 26.30
N CYS A 345 4.29 -1.90 25.69
CA CYS A 345 4.80 -1.95 24.33
C CYS A 345 3.79 -1.32 23.35
N PRO A 346 4.18 -0.29 22.57
CA PRO A 346 3.32 0.24 21.53
C PRO A 346 3.00 -0.83 20.46
N PRO A 347 1.84 -0.78 19.81
CA PRO A 347 1.47 -1.77 18.80
C PRO A 347 2.32 -1.66 17.52
N HIS A 348 2.90 -0.49 17.26
CA HIS A 348 3.75 -0.26 16.09
C HIS A 348 5.03 0.43 16.50
N LEU A 349 6.15 -0.19 16.11
CA LEU A 349 7.50 0.30 16.41
C LEU A 349 8.32 0.33 15.12
N GLN A 350 9.29 1.21 15.09
CA GLN A 350 10.28 1.23 14.01
C GLN A 350 11.67 1.40 14.61
N PHE A 351 12.58 0.50 14.23
CA PHE A 351 13.95 0.48 14.72
C PHE A 351 14.92 0.79 13.59
N LEU A 352 15.93 1.59 13.89
CA LEU A 352 17.16 1.69 13.12
C LEU A 352 18.32 1.28 14.03
N TYR A 353 19.16 0.35 13.59
CA TYR A 353 20.22 -0.22 14.42
C TYR A 353 21.60 0.45 14.23
N ASP A 354 21.87 0.93 13.02
CA ASP A 354 23.17 1.56 12.68
C ASP A 354 22.97 2.69 11.66
N VAL A 355 23.33 3.93 12.02
CA VAL A 355 23.20 5.10 11.13
C VAL A 355 24.14 5.06 9.92
N ASN A 356 25.20 4.25 9.99
CA ASN A 356 26.21 4.15 8.93
C ASN A 356 25.86 3.07 7.88
N LYS A 357 24.78 2.32 8.10
CA LYS A 357 24.29 1.30 7.17
C LYS A 357 23.03 1.78 6.45
N PRO A 358 22.74 1.24 5.26
CA PRO A 358 21.51 1.57 4.55
C PRO A 358 20.26 1.25 5.38
N ILE A 359 19.21 2.06 5.24
CA ILE A 359 17.88 1.76 5.79
C ILE A 359 17.29 0.62 4.98
N GLY A 360 16.92 -0.46 5.65
CA GLY A 360 16.58 -1.74 5.04
C GLY A 360 17.56 -2.83 5.45
N GLU A 361 17.52 -4.00 4.78
CA GLU A 361 18.45 -5.12 4.98
C GLU A 361 18.57 -5.56 6.45
N ASN A 362 17.44 -5.60 7.18
CA ASN A 362 17.35 -5.76 8.63
C ASN A 362 18.07 -4.69 9.46
N ASN A 363 18.77 -3.73 8.85
CA ASN A 363 19.29 -2.59 9.59
C ASN A 363 18.16 -1.65 10.07
N SER A 364 16.99 -1.73 9.43
CA SER A 364 15.76 -1.14 9.95
C SER A 364 14.65 -2.17 9.95
N LEU A 365 13.84 -2.18 11.01
CA LEU A 365 12.68 -3.04 11.15
C LEU A 365 11.45 -2.20 11.52
N PHE A 366 10.37 -2.36 10.75
CA PHE A 366 9.04 -1.92 11.16
C PHE A 366 8.32 -3.09 11.80
N VAL A 367 7.86 -2.92 13.02
CA VAL A 367 7.31 -4.00 13.86
C VAL A 367 5.87 -3.70 14.21
N SER A 368 5.01 -4.70 14.05
CA SER A 368 3.63 -4.71 14.53
C SER A 368 3.47 -5.80 15.58
N VAL A 369 2.86 -5.44 16.71
CA VAL A 369 2.57 -6.34 17.83
C VAL A 369 1.07 -6.43 18.01
N SER A 370 0.54 -7.66 18.12
CA SER A 370 -0.91 -7.86 18.33
C SER A 370 -1.36 -7.37 19.70
N HIS A 371 -2.58 -6.84 19.74
CA HIS A 371 -3.27 -6.55 21.00
C HIS A 371 -3.93 -7.84 21.55
N GLU A 372 -4.13 -7.89 22.88
CA GLU A 372 -4.71 -9.07 23.54
C GLU A 372 -6.13 -9.41 23.05
N GLU A 373 -6.91 -8.40 22.67
CA GLU A 373 -8.32 -8.54 22.28
C GLU A 373 -8.55 -8.52 20.77
N ASP A 374 -7.49 -8.45 19.95
CA ASP A 374 -7.65 -8.32 18.48
C ASP A 374 -7.86 -9.67 17.75
N GLY A 375 -7.84 -10.78 18.48
CA GLY A 375 -8.10 -12.12 17.92
C GLY A 375 -6.94 -12.70 17.09
N ARG A 376 -5.75 -12.07 17.09
CA ARG A 376 -4.60 -12.54 16.31
C ARG A 376 -3.79 -13.66 16.98
N ALA A 377 -3.91 -13.81 18.29
CA ALA A 377 -3.18 -14.83 19.04
C ALA A 377 -4.07 -15.53 20.06
N PRO A 378 -3.76 -16.79 20.45
CA PRO A 378 -4.41 -17.44 21.58
C PRO A 378 -4.21 -16.67 22.89
N LEU A 379 -5.07 -16.91 23.86
CA LEU A 379 -4.97 -16.28 25.18
C LEU A 379 -3.57 -16.48 25.82
N GLY A 380 -2.98 -15.42 26.33
CA GLY A 380 -1.64 -15.41 26.91
C GLY A 380 -0.52 -15.47 25.88
N LYS A 381 -0.83 -15.27 24.60
CA LYS A 381 0.13 -15.25 23.49
C LYS A 381 0.03 -13.92 22.74
N ALA A 382 1.01 -13.66 21.87
CA ALA A 382 1.03 -12.49 21.01
C ALA A 382 1.70 -12.82 19.66
N THR A 383 1.45 -11.98 18.66
CA THR A 383 2.21 -12.00 17.40
C THR A 383 3.15 -10.80 17.34
N ILE A 384 4.35 -11.02 16.80
CA ILE A 384 5.28 -9.98 16.38
C ILE A 384 5.49 -10.18 14.88
N ILE A 385 5.20 -9.14 14.09
CA ILE A 385 5.48 -9.11 12.66
C ILE A 385 6.51 -8.01 12.45
N ALA A 386 7.70 -8.38 11.95
CA ALA A 386 8.75 -7.40 11.69
C ALA A 386 9.15 -7.43 10.22
N SER A 387 9.12 -6.28 9.55
CA SER A 387 9.41 -6.15 8.14
C SER A 387 10.61 -5.23 7.88
N SER A 388 11.40 -5.58 6.88
CA SER A 388 12.49 -4.77 6.35
C SER A 388 12.41 -4.73 4.83
N PHE A 389 12.62 -3.56 4.24
CA PHE A 389 12.84 -3.49 2.79
C PHE A 389 14.21 -4.04 2.44
N VAL A 390 14.27 -4.79 1.36
CA VAL A 390 15.50 -5.44 0.90
C VAL A 390 15.67 -5.24 -0.61
N ASP A 391 16.92 -5.28 -1.07
CA ASP A 391 17.19 -5.51 -2.48
C ASP A 391 16.73 -6.93 -2.83
N PHE A 392 15.92 -7.05 -3.88
CA PHE A 392 15.41 -8.36 -4.30
C PHE A 392 16.43 -9.16 -5.10
N ILE A 393 17.42 -8.53 -5.74
CA ILE A 393 18.39 -9.19 -6.63
C ILE A 393 19.14 -10.33 -5.93
N PRO A 394 19.75 -10.13 -4.74
CA PRO A 394 20.47 -11.21 -4.05
C PRO A 394 19.61 -12.45 -3.76
N TRP A 395 18.30 -12.26 -3.54
CA TRP A 395 17.35 -13.34 -3.29
C TRP A 395 17.10 -14.21 -4.51
N TRP A 396 17.22 -13.67 -5.71
CA TRP A 396 17.03 -14.40 -6.96
C TRP A 396 18.31 -15.01 -7.48
N GLU A 397 19.46 -14.38 -7.27
CA GLU A 397 20.76 -14.84 -7.78
C GLU A 397 21.46 -15.83 -6.87
N THR A 398 21.11 -15.89 -5.58
CA THR A 398 21.75 -16.82 -4.64
C THR A 398 21.55 -18.27 -5.01
N GLN A 399 22.62 -19.07 -4.92
CA GLN A 399 22.58 -20.54 -5.02
C GLN A 399 22.14 -21.18 -3.69
N ASN A 400 22.31 -20.49 -2.55
CA ASN A 400 22.02 -20.98 -1.20
C ASN A 400 20.86 -20.20 -0.57
N TYR A 401 19.67 -20.29 -1.17
CA TYR A 401 18.49 -19.54 -0.72
C TYR A 401 18.12 -19.78 0.75
N GLU A 402 18.12 -21.04 1.19
CA GLU A 402 17.76 -21.38 2.57
C GLU A 402 18.77 -20.83 3.59
N GLU A 403 20.05 -20.84 3.25
CA GLU A 403 21.09 -20.25 4.10
C GLU A 403 20.94 -18.74 4.23
N LEU A 404 20.67 -18.04 3.12
CA LEU A 404 20.41 -16.60 3.11
C LEU A 404 19.18 -16.29 3.97
N LYS A 405 18.08 -17.02 3.78
CA LYS A 405 16.85 -16.86 4.56
C LYS A 405 17.08 -17.10 6.05
N GLN A 406 17.82 -18.15 6.40
CA GLN A 406 18.15 -18.47 7.79
C GLN A 406 19.02 -17.37 8.43
N LYS A 407 20.03 -16.86 7.71
CA LYS A 407 20.87 -15.76 8.17
C LYS A 407 20.06 -14.52 8.49
N PHE A 408 19.16 -14.11 7.57
CA PHE A 408 18.26 -12.96 7.79
C PHE A 408 17.33 -13.21 8.98
N THR A 409 16.83 -14.43 9.16
CA THR A 409 15.93 -14.79 10.27
C THR A 409 16.65 -14.70 11.62
N GLN A 410 17.88 -15.23 11.72
CA GLN A 410 18.69 -15.17 12.93
C GLN A 410 19.08 -13.73 13.27
N ASP A 411 19.49 -12.93 12.28
CA ASP A 411 19.81 -11.51 12.44
C ASP A 411 18.60 -10.71 12.93
N ALA A 412 17.42 -10.93 12.33
CA ALA A 412 16.19 -10.27 12.76
C ALA A 412 15.80 -10.63 14.21
N ILE A 413 15.86 -11.91 14.60
CA ILE A 413 15.58 -12.34 15.98
C ILE A 413 16.57 -11.71 16.94
N SER A 414 17.86 -11.71 16.59
CA SER A 414 18.91 -11.08 17.44
C SER A 414 18.62 -9.61 17.69
N LYS A 415 18.30 -8.86 16.66
CA LYS A 415 17.97 -7.43 16.74
C LYS A 415 16.67 -7.16 17.51
N LEU A 416 15.64 -7.94 17.26
CA LEU A 416 14.40 -7.83 18.00
C LEU A 416 14.58 -8.15 19.48
N SER A 417 15.51 -9.03 19.82
CA SER A 417 15.83 -9.38 21.23
C SER A 417 16.48 -8.25 22.02
N GLU A 418 16.93 -7.18 21.37
CA GLU A 418 17.40 -5.97 22.06
C GLU A 418 16.25 -5.21 22.76
N TYR A 419 15.01 -5.38 22.26
CA TYR A 419 13.83 -4.74 22.82
C TYR A 419 12.83 -5.74 23.42
N PHE A 420 12.56 -6.86 22.73
CA PHE A 420 11.64 -7.90 23.18
C PHE A 420 12.37 -8.97 23.99
N TYR A 421 11.67 -9.57 24.97
CA TYR A 421 12.24 -10.64 25.81
C TYR A 421 12.20 -11.99 25.09
N LEU A 422 12.76 -12.05 23.86
CA LEU A 422 12.79 -13.24 23.04
C LEU A 422 13.81 -14.24 23.57
N LYS A 423 13.34 -15.41 23.95
CA LYS A 423 14.13 -16.56 24.37
C LYS A 423 13.62 -17.81 23.67
N PRO A 424 14.41 -18.86 23.54
CA PRO A 424 13.93 -20.10 22.90
C PRO A 424 12.62 -20.64 23.47
N GLU A 425 12.40 -20.50 24.78
CA GLU A 425 11.17 -20.94 25.46
C GLU A 425 9.98 -20.01 25.27
N THR A 426 10.19 -18.75 24.88
CA THR A 426 9.09 -17.80 24.63
C THR A 426 8.68 -17.72 23.17
N ILE A 427 9.49 -18.25 22.26
CA ILE A 427 9.18 -18.29 20.81
C ILE A 427 8.46 -19.60 20.51
N ILE A 428 7.21 -19.51 20.07
CA ILE A 428 6.34 -20.65 19.78
C ILE A 428 6.37 -20.98 18.28
N HIS A 429 6.38 -19.93 17.43
CA HIS A 429 6.36 -20.06 15.99
C HIS A 429 7.31 -19.05 15.34
N VAL A 430 8.01 -19.50 14.30
CA VAL A 430 8.88 -18.66 13.45
C VAL A 430 8.59 -18.99 12.00
N GLU A 431 8.22 -18.01 11.22
CA GLU A 431 8.12 -18.10 9.76
C GLU A 431 8.69 -16.84 9.12
N ALA A 432 9.29 -16.92 7.94
CA ALA A 432 9.82 -15.76 7.24
C ALA A 432 9.37 -15.76 5.78
N ALA A 433 8.96 -14.58 5.28
CA ALA A 433 8.72 -14.29 3.88
C ALA A 433 9.88 -13.49 3.29
N THR A 434 10.17 -13.74 2.03
CA THR A 434 11.24 -13.12 1.25
C THR A 434 10.69 -12.59 -0.06
N PRO A 435 11.45 -11.87 -0.88
CA PRO A 435 10.99 -11.49 -2.23
C PRO A 435 10.47 -12.69 -3.06
N ARG A 436 11.08 -13.89 -2.96
CA ARG A 436 10.55 -15.09 -3.63
C ARG A 436 9.18 -15.51 -3.10
N THR A 437 8.94 -15.36 -1.78
CA THR A 437 7.63 -15.64 -1.17
C THR A 437 6.57 -14.68 -1.69
N PHE A 438 6.88 -13.37 -1.73
CA PHE A 438 5.96 -12.38 -2.26
C PHE A 438 5.67 -12.61 -3.75
N ALA A 439 6.68 -12.87 -4.59
CA ALA A 439 6.48 -13.19 -6.00
C ALA A 439 5.56 -14.41 -6.18
N HIS A 440 5.75 -15.46 -5.39
CA HIS A 440 4.96 -16.70 -5.48
C HIS A 440 3.48 -16.46 -5.16
N TYR A 441 3.20 -15.77 -4.04
CA TYR A 441 1.82 -15.61 -3.58
C TYR A 441 1.08 -14.41 -4.19
N THR A 442 1.77 -13.34 -4.56
CA THR A 442 1.13 -12.12 -5.07
C THR A 442 1.26 -11.93 -6.58
N GLY A 443 2.10 -12.72 -7.25
CA GLY A 443 2.39 -12.58 -8.68
C GLY A 443 3.18 -11.32 -9.06
N ARG A 444 3.61 -10.53 -8.08
CA ARG A 444 4.38 -9.31 -8.34
C ARG A 444 5.76 -9.65 -8.87
N GLU A 445 6.17 -8.96 -9.93
CA GLU A 445 7.48 -9.18 -10.54
C GLU A 445 8.58 -9.08 -9.51
N SER A 446 9.46 -10.08 -9.48
CA SER A 446 10.58 -10.19 -8.55
C SER A 446 10.21 -10.10 -7.05
N GLY A 447 8.92 -10.11 -6.71
CA GLY A 447 8.43 -9.97 -5.34
C GLY A 447 8.55 -8.56 -4.77
N ILE A 448 8.57 -7.54 -5.62
CA ILE A 448 8.58 -6.15 -5.18
C ILE A 448 7.31 -5.82 -4.40
N VAL A 449 7.42 -4.93 -3.42
CA VAL A 449 6.31 -4.50 -2.57
C VAL A 449 6.19 -2.98 -2.56
N GLY A 450 5.00 -2.45 -2.25
CA GLY A 450 4.76 -1.02 -2.02
C GLY A 450 4.85 -0.11 -3.25
N GLY A 451 4.93 -0.63 -4.47
CA GLY A 451 4.90 0.19 -5.70
C GLY A 451 6.27 0.57 -6.25
N ILE A 452 6.33 1.69 -6.97
CA ILE A 452 7.49 2.10 -7.78
C ILE A 452 8.32 3.23 -7.14
N GLY A 453 8.08 3.51 -5.86
CA GLY A 453 8.70 4.63 -5.13
C GLY A 453 8.08 5.98 -5.52
N GLN A 454 7.87 6.83 -4.51
CA GLN A 454 7.14 8.08 -4.66
C GLN A 454 8.07 9.26 -4.99
N ARG A 455 8.71 9.15 -6.14
CA ARG A 455 9.59 10.18 -6.70
C ARG A 455 8.81 11.19 -7.52
N ILE A 456 9.38 12.37 -7.78
CA ILE A 456 8.75 13.38 -8.66
C ILE A 456 8.29 12.77 -10.00
N PRO A 457 9.12 11.97 -10.75
CA PRO A 457 8.70 11.41 -12.05
C PRO A 457 7.63 10.31 -11.96
N THR A 458 7.35 9.80 -10.76
CA THR A 458 6.39 8.70 -10.54
C THR A 458 5.17 9.09 -9.74
N PHE A 459 5.06 10.35 -9.30
CA PHE A 459 3.99 10.84 -8.46
C PHE A 459 3.16 11.95 -9.12
N GLY A 460 1.89 12.01 -8.79
CA GLY A 460 0.96 13.08 -9.16
C GLY A 460 0.83 13.27 -10.68
N PRO A 461 1.05 14.48 -11.21
CA PRO A 461 0.91 14.76 -12.64
C PRO A 461 1.93 14.04 -13.53
N PHE A 462 3.02 13.54 -12.94
CA PHE A 462 4.10 12.84 -13.64
C PHE A 462 4.00 11.31 -13.48
N GLY A 463 3.07 10.80 -12.66
CA GLY A 463 2.88 9.38 -12.39
C GLY A 463 2.33 8.58 -13.59
N PHE A 464 2.07 7.30 -13.37
CA PHE A 464 1.31 6.48 -14.32
C PHE A 464 -0.18 6.77 -14.16
N ALA A 465 -0.85 6.93 -15.31
CA ALA A 465 -2.28 7.18 -15.32
C ALA A 465 -3.06 5.88 -15.11
N ASN A 466 -4.22 5.97 -14.48
CA ASN A 466 -5.19 4.87 -14.44
C ASN A 466 -5.67 4.47 -15.85
N ARG A 467 -5.81 5.44 -16.71
CA ARG A 467 -6.13 5.24 -18.13
C ARG A 467 -4.85 4.89 -18.90
N THR A 468 -4.70 3.63 -19.30
CA THR A 468 -3.52 3.19 -20.06
C THR A 468 -3.56 3.74 -21.50
N PRO A 469 -2.45 3.64 -22.28
CA PRO A 469 -2.46 3.97 -23.70
C PRO A 469 -3.31 3.03 -24.55
N ILE A 470 -3.72 1.86 -24.04
CA ILE A 470 -4.58 0.89 -24.70
C ILE A 470 -6.02 1.14 -24.26
N ARG A 471 -6.93 1.29 -25.21
CA ARG A 471 -8.35 1.50 -24.92
C ARG A 471 -8.93 0.33 -24.13
N ASN A 472 -9.86 0.63 -23.22
CA ASN A 472 -10.55 -0.32 -22.36
C ASN A 472 -9.65 -1.11 -21.41
N LEU A 473 -8.38 -0.69 -21.24
CA LEU A 473 -7.44 -1.22 -20.28
C LEU A 473 -7.10 -0.16 -19.24
N TRP A 474 -7.35 -0.49 -18.01
CA TRP A 474 -7.23 0.41 -16.85
C TRP A 474 -6.20 -0.15 -15.88
N LEU A 475 -5.40 0.72 -15.28
CA LEU A 475 -4.44 0.37 -14.24
C LEU A 475 -4.94 0.87 -12.90
N VAL A 476 -5.00 -0.01 -11.91
CA VAL A 476 -5.33 0.28 -10.51
C VAL A 476 -4.19 -0.17 -9.62
N GLY A 477 -3.99 0.50 -8.52
CA GLY A 477 -3.05 0.06 -7.50
C GLY A 477 -1.96 1.08 -7.20
N ASP A 478 -0.90 0.61 -6.56
CA ASP A 478 0.19 1.38 -6.00
C ASP A 478 1.10 2.09 -7.02
N SER A 479 1.03 1.69 -8.27
CA SER A 479 1.78 2.32 -9.36
C SER A 479 1.09 3.56 -9.94
N THR A 480 -0.12 3.89 -9.48
CA THR A 480 -0.92 5.05 -9.95
C THR A 480 -1.18 6.02 -8.81
N HIS A 481 -1.65 7.22 -9.15
CA HIS A 481 -2.00 8.24 -8.15
C HIS A 481 -3.13 7.75 -7.21
N PRO A 482 -3.06 7.99 -5.90
CA PRO A 482 -2.04 8.77 -5.16
C PRO A 482 -0.81 7.97 -4.72
N GLY A 483 -0.73 6.68 -5.01
CA GLY A 483 0.40 5.83 -4.68
C GLY A 483 0.02 4.65 -3.79
N GLU A 484 0.96 4.20 -2.98
CA GLU A 484 0.87 3.01 -2.14
C GLU A 484 -0.02 3.17 -0.90
N GLY A 485 -0.23 2.04 -0.20
CA GLY A 485 -1.10 1.92 0.97
C GLY A 485 -2.55 1.60 0.60
N THR A 486 -3.30 0.98 1.55
CA THR A 486 -4.67 0.52 1.30
C THR A 486 -5.60 1.66 0.89
N ALA A 487 -5.46 2.83 1.51
CA ALA A 487 -6.22 4.02 1.15
C ALA A 487 -5.88 4.53 -0.26
N GLY A 488 -4.58 4.54 -0.62
CA GLY A 488 -4.11 4.99 -1.93
C GLY A 488 -4.65 4.11 -3.05
N VAL A 489 -4.53 2.79 -2.94
CA VAL A 489 -5.02 1.86 -3.97
C VAL A 489 -6.55 1.84 -4.08
N SER A 490 -7.26 2.09 -2.97
CA SER A 490 -8.73 2.24 -2.98
C SER A 490 -9.18 3.53 -3.67
N TYR A 491 -8.43 4.63 -3.49
CA TYR A 491 -8.67 5.87 -4.24
C TYR A 491 -8.40 5.69 -5.74
N SER A 492 -7.31 5.02 -6.10
CA SER A 492 -7.01 4.64 -7.48
C SER A 492 -8.16 3.84 -8.11
N ALA A 493 -8.72 2.88 -7.37
CA ALA A 493 -9.88 2.09 -7.80
C ALA A 493 -11.12 2.94 -8.04
N LEU A 494 -11.47 3.82 -7.10
CA LEU A 494 -12.59 4.76 -7.25
C LEU A 494 -12.41 5.64 -8.49
N THR A 495 -11.20 6.09 -8.77
CA THR A 495 -10.88 6.88 -9.97
C THR A 495 -11.17 6.09 -11.23
N VAL A 496 -10.73 4.84 -11.35
CA VAL A 496 -10.99 3.96 -12.50
C VAL A 496 -12.48 3.72 -12.69
N VAL A 497 -13.22 3.45 -11.62
CA VAL A 497 -14.66 3.23 -11.67
C VAL A 497 -15.38 4.46 -12.24
N ARG A 498 -15.01 5.67 -11.81
CA ARG A 498 -15.56 6.93 -12.36
C ARG A 498 -15.18 7.14 -13.85
N GLN A 499 -13.96 6.77 -14.22
CA GLN A 499 -13.48 6.84 -15.61
C GLN A 499 -14.22 5.87 -16.55
N ILE A 500 -14.50 4.64 -16.10
CA ILE A 500 -15.28 3.65 -16.85
C ILE A 500 -16.70 4.18 -17.09
N GLN A 501 -17.35 4.69 -16.04
CA GLN A 501 -18.69 5.25 -16.16
C GLN A 501 -18.79 6.47 -17.10
N SER A 502 -17.71 7.22 -17.22
CA SER A 502 -17.67 8.38 -18.13
C SER A 502 -17.65 8.02 -19.61
N GLN A 503 -17.54 6.74 -19.96
CA GLN A 503 -17.55 6.24 -21.33
C GLN A 503 -18.97 5.80 -21.79
N ASN A 504 -19.85 5.58 -20.84
CA ASN A 504 -21.26 5.26 -21.06
C ASN A 504 -22.11 6.55 -21.01
#